data_b524fa5e1e334d19e9054565c69e6fba
#
_entry.id   b524fa5e1e334d19e9054565c69e6fba
#
_cell.length_a   1.000
_cell.length_b   1.000
_cell.length_c   1.000
_cell.angle_alpha   90.00
_cell.angle_beta   90.00
_cell.angle_gamma   90.00
#
_symmetry.space_group_name_H-M   'P 1'
#
loop_
_entity.id
_entity.type
_entity.pdbx_description
1 polymer ?
#
loop_
_entity_poly.entity_id
_entity_poly.type
_entity_poly.pdbx_seq_one_letter_code
_entity_poly.pdbx_strand_id
1 'polypeptide(L)'
;MQKTILLQNAGLLDEEAKCTLKQNVYIKDGKILRIVAENEDDHSVVADETIDCSKYFVSPGLANLHTHTAMNIFKGIAEDVTADAWFNEMIWPYESKMTDDDVYIGTLMGISEMINNGVTVFADHYFGEEQVLKAVKETGIRGDLAPTLFGMTPGFHERLAQVKEFILEHRNDSDKIAFHMGPHANYTCPSPTLKEIIDVAKELDLPIHLHVSEEDVQVEKARKETGMTPFGILHEAGGFDCKVLIGHGLWIEEDDLKYLRDDTWFAFCPKTYMKLASGKGGFFDHYKKLNYGFGTDGAASSNTLNPMEQARLFGLLGKYQDRNSAAYT
;
A
#
# COMPACT_ATOMS: atom_id res chain seq x y z
N MET A 1 -14.89 -23.63 18.73
CA MET A 1 -13.71 -23.61 19.61
C MET A 1 -12.55 -23.10 18.77
N GLN A 2 -11.83 -22.13 19.30
CA GLN A 2 -10.67 -21.57 18.61
C GLN A 2 -9.52 -22.59 18.69
N LYS A 3 -8.98 -22.92 17.54
CA LYS A 3 -8.03 -24.02 17.35
C LYS A 3 -6.60 -23.55 17.65
N THR A 4 -5.86 -24.35 18.41
CA THR A 4 -4.41 -24.14 18.62
C THR A 4 -3.65 -24.90 17.54
N ILE A 5 -2.79 -24.22 16.78
CA ILE A 5 -1.97 -24.80 15.72
C ILE A 5 -0.51 -24.77 16.16
N LEU A 6 0.19 -25.88 15.98
CA LEU A 6 1.63 -25.99 16.13
C LEU A 6 2.30 -26.09 14.75
N LEU A 7 3.14 -25.11 14.42
CA LEU A 7 4.12 -25.24 13.34
C LEU A 7 5.40 -25.84 13.93
N GLN A 8 5.63 -27.14 13.68
CA GLN A 8 6.68 -27.90 14.31
C GLN A 8 7.97 -27.88 13.49
N ASN A 9 9.09 -27.70 14.14
CA ASN A 9 10.44 -27.76 13.53
C ASN A 9 10.70 -26.72 12.42
N ALA A 10 10.04 -25.57 12.47
CA ALA A 10 10.20 -24.53 11.47
C ALA A 10 11.57 -23.86 11.52
N GLY A 11 12.08 -23.40 10.38
CA GLY A 11 13.06 -22.32 10.33
C GLY A 11 12.34 -21.00 10.52
N LEU A 12 12.78 -20.14 11.43
CA LEU A 12 12.25 -18.78 11.56
C LEU A 12 13.17 -17.80 10.86
N LEU A 13 12.58 -16.93 10.06
CA LEU A 13 13.24 -15.75 9.51
C LEU A 13 12.76 -14.53 10.28
N ASP A 14 13.70 -13.76 10.85
CA ASP A 14 13.38 -12.49 11.48
C ASP A 14 13.41 -11.33 10.47
N GLU A 15 13.20 -10.11 10.95
CA GLU A 15 13.20 -8.88 10.16
C GLU A 15 14.55 -8.54 9.53
N GLU A 16 15.64 -9.10 10.06
CA GLU A 16 17.00 -8.96 9.51
C GLU A 16 17.35 -10.14 8.57
N ALA A 17 16.38 -10.98 8.20
CA ALA A 17 16.54 -12.20 7.43
C ALA A 17 17.50 -13.23 8.08
N LYS A 18 17.73 -13.13 9.40
CA LYS A 18 18.45 -14.15 10.15
C LYS A 18 17.56 -15.37 10.34
N CYS A 19 18.15 -16.54 10.18
CA CYS A 19 17.45 -17.81 10.29
C CYS A 19 17.77 -18.50 11.62
N THR A 20 16.74 -18.81 12.39
CA THR A 20 16.83 -19.72 13.55
C THR A 20 16.10 -21.00 13.21
N LEU A 21 16.81 -22.14 13.20
CA LEU A 21 16.27 -23.44 12.83
C LEU A 21 15.61 -24.17 14.03
N LYS A 22 14.79 -25.15 13.72
CA LYS A 22 14.14 -26.08 14.66
C LYS A 22 13.35 -25.38 15.76
N GLN A 23 12.47 -24.48 15.35
CA GLN A 23 11.57 -23.75 16.24
C GLN A 23 10.16 -24.34 16.17
N ASN A 24 9.51 -24.44 17.30
CA ASN A 24 8.10 -24.75 17.44
C ASN A 24 7.35 -23.42 17.63
N VAL A 25 6.36 -23.15 16.76
CA VAL A 25 5.53 -21.94 16.81
C VAL A 25 4.09 -22.35 17.11
N TYR A 26 3.61 -21.99 18.29
CA TYR A 26 2.22 -22.19 18.69
C TYR A 26 1.39 -20.97 18.35
N ILE A 27 0.31 -21.19 17.63
CA ILE A 27 -0.63 -20.14 17.19
C ILE A 27 -1.99 -20.44 17.77
N LYS A 28 -2.61 -19.47 18.42
CA LYS A 28 -3.97 -19.53 18.92
C LYS A 28 -4.69 -18.23 18.66
N ASP A 29 -5.93 -18.32 18.20
CA ASP A 29 -6.79 -17.16 17.97
C ASP A 29 -6.17 -16.11 17.01
N GLY A 30 -5.40 -16.58 15.99
CA GLY A 30 -4.72 -15.75 15.02
C GLY A 30 -3.49 -15.01 15.58
N LYS A 31 -3.04 -15.35 16.80
CA LYS A 31 -1.86 -14.74 17.44
C LYS A 31 -0.81 -15.81 17.77
N ILE A 32 0.46 -15.43 17.69
CA ILE A 32 1.55 -16.27 18.16
C ILE A 32 1.46 -16.32 19.68
N LEU A 33 1.20 -17.54 20.20
CA LEU A 33 1.12 -17.80 21.63
C LEU A 33 2.51 -18.01 22.24
N ARG A 34 3.36 -18.78 21.54
CA ARG A 34 4.69 -19.18 22.02
C ARG A 34 5.60 -19.52 20.83
N ILE A 35 6.86 -19.14 20.93
CA ILE A 35 7.96 -19.64 20.09
C ILE A 35 8.99 -20.25 21.03
N VAL A 36 9.44 -21.47 20.72
CA VAL A 36 10.40 -22.19 21.57
C VAL A 36 11.26 -23.13 20.71
N ALA A 37 12.52 -23.29 21.07
CA ALA A 37 13.37 -24.28 20.40
C ALA A 37 12.83 -25.69 20.62
N GLU A 38 12.92 -26.55 19.58
CA GLU A 38 12.39 -27.92 19.64
C GLU A 38 12.87 -28.70 20.88
N ASN A 39 14.16 -28.58 21.19
CA ASN A 39 14.77 -29.33 22.31
C ASN A 39 14.48 -28.70 23.69
N GLU A 40 13.86 -27.54 23.75
CA GLU A 40 13.44 -26.83 24.96
C GLU A 40 11.92 -26.85 25.15
N ASP A 41 11.19 -27.45 24.19
CA ASP A 41 9.74 -27.54 24.27
C ASP A 41 9.29 -28.55 25.29
N ASP A 42 8.63 -28.05 26.32
CA ASP A 42 8.06 -28.89 27.41
C ASP A 42 6.69 -29.47 27.05
N HIS A 43 6.20 -29.19 25.81
CA HIS A 43 4.89 -29.62 25.32
C HIS A 43 3.71 -29.24 26.24
N SER A 44 3.86 -28.21 27.05
CA SER A 44 2.80 -27.75 27.97
C SER A 44 1.59 -27.16 27.23
N VAL A 45 1.77 -26.73 25.99
CA VAL A 45 0.70 -26.29 25.11
C VAL A 45 0.22 -27.44 24.24
N VAL A 46 -1.02 -27.88 24.43
CA VAL A 46 -1.63 -28.88 23.59
C VAL A 46 -2.14 -28.25 22.30
N ALA A 47 -1.67 -28.73 21.17
CA ALA A 47 -2.11 -28.29 19.84
C ALA A 47 -3.26 -29.18 19.35
N ASP A 48 -4.29 -28.54 18.77
CA ASP A 48 -5.39 -29.24 18.08
C ASP A 48 -4.96 -29.72 16.69
N GLU A 49 -3.98 -29.05 16.10
CA GLU A 49 -3.37 -29.38 14.81
C GLU A 49 -1.86 -29.15 14.86
N THR A 50 -1.11 -30.10 14.29
CA THR A 50 0.34 -29.99 14.13
C THR A 50 0.70 -30.07 12.66
N ILE A 51 1.48 -29.12 12.20
CA ILE A 51 2.02 -29.02 10.83
C ILE A 51 3.53 -29.21 10.91
N ASP A 52 4.06 -30.27 10.29
CA ASP A 52 5.51 -30.44 10.17
C ASP A 52 6.09 -29.40 9.22
N CYS A 53 6.85 -28.48 9.79
CA CYS A 53 7.53 -27.40 9.08
C CYS A 53 9.05 -27.62 8.97
N SER A 54 9.54 -28.86 9.13
CA SER A 54 10.97 -29.17 9.06
C SER A 54 11.65 -28.81 7.73
N LYS A 55 10.87 -28.61 6.68
CA LYS A 55 11.32 -28.20 5.34
C LYS A 55 10.88 -26.79 4.96
N TYR A 56 10.31 -26.03 5.88
CA TYR A 56 9.74 -24.72 5.63
C TYR A 56 10.33 -23.67 6.54
N PHE A 57 10.24 -22.43 6.06
CA PHE A 57 10.53 -21.26 6.85
C PHE A 57 9.23 -20.54 7.18
N VAL A 58 9.15 -20.00 8.38
CA VAL A 58 8.11 -19.07 8.82
C VAL A 58 8.75 -17.70 8.87
N SER A 59 8.15 -16.75 8.20
CA SER A 59 8.56 -15.35 8.18
C SER A 59 7.37 -14.45 8.48
N PRO A 60 7.59 -13.17 8.85
CA PRO A 60 6.53 -12.18 8.78
C PRO A 60 5.88 -12.17 7.40
N GLY A 61 4.57 -11.98 7.35
CA GLY A 61 3.86 -11.84 6.08
C GLY A 61 4.25 -10.56 5.36
N LEU A 62 4.12 -10.55 4.05
CA LEU A 62 4.40 -9.36 3.24
C LEU A 62 3.31 -8.30 3.44
N ALA A 63 3.72 -7.04 3.42
CA ALA A 63 2.84 -5.88 3.33
C ALA A 63 2.85 -5.31 1.91
N ASN A 64 1.66 -5.04 1.33
CA ASN A 64 1.52 -4.28 0.10
C ASN A 64 1.11 -2.85 0.49
N LEU A 65 2.04 -1.91 0.43
CA LEU A 65 1.83 -0.57 0.99
C LEU A 65 0.99 0.36 0.10
N HIS A 66 0.70 -0.01 -1.13
CA HIS A 66 -0.15 0.77 -2.03
C HIS A 66 -0.69 -0.10 -3.13
N THR A 67 -2.01 -0.11 -3.26
CA THR A 67 -2.70 -0.79 -4.36
C THR A 67 -4.06 -0.14 -4.65
N HIS A 68 -4.58 -0.42 -5.82
CA HIS A 68 -5.95 -0.19 -6.26
C HIS A 68 -6.56 -1.58 -6.52
N THR A 69 -6.94 -2.26 -5.44
CA THR A 69 -7.17 -3.71 -5.47
C THR A 69 -8.26 -4.12 -6.45
N ALA A 70 -9.34 -3.34 -6.54
CA ALA A 70 -10.43 -3.60 -7.48
C ALA A 70 -10.02 -3.52 -8.96
N MET A 71 -8.96 -2.75 -9.29
CA MET A 71 -8.43 -2.69 -10.66
C MET A 71 -7.84 -4.02 -11.16
N ASN A 72 -7.87 -5.08 -10.36
CA ASN A 72 -7.46 -6.42 -10.81
C ASN A 72 -8.28 -6.91 -12.01
N ILE A 73 -9.53 -6.46 -12.16
CA ILE A 73 -10.35 -6.75 -13.35
C ILE A 73 -9.82 -6.10 -14.63
N PHE A 74 -8.98 -5.07 -14.53
CA PHE A 74 -8.39 -4.36 -15.68
C PHE A 74 -6.98 -4.86 -16.05
N LYS A 75 -6.53 -5.95 -15.46
CA LYS A 75 -5.23 -6.54 -15.78
C LYS A 75 -5.12 -6.85 -17.28
N GLY A 76 -4.10 -6.27 -17.93
CA GLY A 76 -3.82 -6.49 -19.35
C GLY A 76 -4.68 -5.67 -20.32
N ILE A 77 -5.54 -4.76 -19.83
CA ILE A 77 -6.40 -3.96 -20.71
C ILE A 77 -5.66 -2.75 -21.31
N ALA A 78 -4.62 -2.28 -20.66
CA ALA A 78 -3.88 -1.07 -21.02
C ALA A 78 -2.37 -1.37 -21.13
N GLU A 79 -1.98 -1.98 -22.24
CA GLU A 79 -0.60 -2.34 -22.52
C GLU A 79 -0.02 -1.48 -23.64
N ASP A 80 1.29 -1.20 -23.56
CA ASP A 80 2.08 -0.56 -24.62
C ASP A 80 1.53 0.80 -25.09
N VAL A 81 0.99 1.59 -24.15
CA VAL A 81 0.48 2.94 -24.39
C VAL A 81 1.20 3.96 -23.49
N THR A 82 1.11 5.24 -23.82
CA THR A 82 1.64 6.31 -22.95
C THR A 82 0.85 6.40 -21.65
N ALA A 83 1.44 6.96 -20.59
CA ALA A 83 0.75 7.12 -19.30
C ALA A 83 -0.55 7.93 -19.44
N ASP A 84 -0.55 8.98 -20.28
CA ASP A 84 -1.77 9.78 -20.56
C ASP A 84 -2.85 8.94 -21.25
N ALA A 85 -2.51 8.18 -22.29
CA ALA A 85 -3.45 7.28 -22.97
C ALA A 85 -3.89 6.13 -22.05
N TRP A 86 -2.99 5.62 -21.19
CA TRP A 86 -3.31 4.60 -20.20
C TRP A 86 -4.46 5.06 -19.32
N PHE A 87 -4.37 6.26 -18.76
CA PHE A 87 -5.40 6.79 -17.86
C PHE A 87 -6.65 7.23 -18.63
N ASN A 88 -6.51 8.12 -19.63
CA ASN A 88 -7.63 8.81 -20.23
C ASN A 88 -8.40 7.97 -21.29
N GLU A 89 -7.69 7.09 -22.01
CA GLU A 89 -8.27 6.36 -23.12
C GLU A 89 -8.56 4.89 -22.78
N MET A 90 -7.72 4.27 -21.90
CA MET A 90 -7.81 2.84 -21.63
C MET A 90 -8.46 2.51 -20.28
N ILE A 91 -8.16 3.23 -19.20
CA ILE A 91 -8.66 2.90 -17.85
C ILE A 91 -9.95 3.66 -17.55
N TRP A 92 -9.91 4.99 -17.54
CA TRP A 92 -11.04 5.81 -17.12
C TRP A 92 -12.38 5.50 -17.84
N PRO A 93 -12.44 5.20 -19.16
CA PRO A 93 -13.67 4.84 -19.83
C PRO A 93 -14.36 3.58 -19.32
N TYR A 94 -13.60 2.67 -18.69
CA TYR A 94 -14.12 1.45 -18.06
C TYR A 94 -14.34 1.65 -16.56
N GLU A 95 -13.37 2.23 -15.87
CA GLU A 95 -13.42 2.46 -14.44
C GLU A 95 -14.63 3.33 -14.04
N SER A 96 -14.93 4.38 -14.81
CA SER A 96 -16.10 5.24 -14.58
C SER A 96 -17.46 4.53 -14.74
N LYS A 97 -17.48 3.29 -15.22
CA LYS A 97 -18.69 2.48 -15.39
C LYS A 97 -18.74 1.28 -14.44
N MET A 98 -17.76 1.14 -13.57
CA MET A 98 -17.75 0.05 -12.60
C MET A 98 -18.99 0.12 -11.72
N THR A 99 -19.59 -1.03 -11.52
CA THR A 99 -20.66 -1.25 -10.57
C THR A 99 -20.09 -1.69 -9.21
N ASP A 100 -20.92 -1.69 -8.20
CA ASP A 100 -20.56 -2.24 -6.87
C ASP A 100 -20.09 -3.69 -6.95
N ASP A 101 -20.73 -4.50 -7.82
CA ASP A 101 -20.33 -5.90 -8.02
C ASP A 101 -18.94 -5.99 -8.67
N ASP A 102 -18.59 -5.09 -9.60
CA ASP A 102 -17.27 -5.06 -10.23
C ASP A 102 -16.18 -4.71 -9.20
N VAL A 103 -16.44 -3.71 -8.33
CA VAL A 103 -15.52 -3.35 -7.25
C VAL A 103 -15.33 -4.53 -6.28
N TYR A 104 -16.42 -5.16 -5.85
CA TYR A 104 -16.35 -6.31 -4.96
C TYR A 104 -15.59 -7.49 -5.55
N ILE A 105 -15.94 -7.90 -6.78
CA ILE A 105 -15.28 -9.03 -7.46
C ILE A 105 -13.82 -8.71 -7.75
N GLY A 106 -13.52 -7.52 -8.25
CA GLY A 106 -12.14 -7.09 -8.51
C GLY A 106 -11.29 -7.10 -7.25
N THR A 107 -11.87 -6.65 -6.12
CA THR A 107 -11.21 -6.69 -4.82
C THR A 107 -10.95 -8.12 -4.35
N LEU A 108 -11.92 -9.03 -4.46
CA LEU A 108 -11.73 -10.45 -4.14
C LEU A 108 -10.64 -11.10 -4.98
N MET A 109 -10.61 -10.82 -6.28
CA MET A 109 -9.56 -11.32 -7.19
C MET A 109 -8.18 -10.80 -6.76
N GLY A 110 -8.07 -9.51 -6.46
CA GLY A 110 -6.83 -8.90 -6.00
C GLY A 110 -6.36 -9.47 -4.66
N ILE A 111 -7.24 -9.61 -3.70
CA ILE A 111 -6.94 -10.23 -2.39
C ILE A 111 -6.47 -11.67 -2.57
N SER A 112 -7.14 -12.46 -3.42
CA SER A 112 -6.73 -13.85 -3.71
C SER A 112 -5.31 -13.91 -4.29
N GLU A 113 -4.97 -13.02 -5.22
CA GLU A 113 -3.62 -12.93 -5.77
C GLU A 113 -2.60 -12.52 -4.71
N MET A 114 -2.92 -11.52 -3.88
CA MET A 114 -2.06 -11.07 -2.78
C MET A 114 -1.78 -12.18 -1.78
N ILE A 115 -2.79 -12.92 -1.33
CA ILE A 115 -2.62 -14.06 -0.40
C ILE A 115 -1.71 -15.12 -1.01
N ASN A 116 -1.91 -15.47 -2.29
CA ASN A 116 -1.04 -16.44 -2.99
C ASN A 116 0.41 -15.97 -3.13
N ASN A 117 0.66 -14.66 -3.07
CA ASN A 117 1.99 -14.06 -3.05
C ASN A 117 2.54 -13.83 -1.62
N GLY A 118 1.86 -14.31 -0.58
CA GLY A 118 2.28 -14.19 0.82
C GLY A 118 2.00 -12.83 1.46
N VAL A 119 1.14 -12.01 0.87
CA VAL A 119 0.68 -10.74 1.45
C VAL A 119 -0.34 -11.03 2.54
N THR A 120 -0.14 -10.44 3.71
CA THR A 120 -1.02 -10.57 4.88
C THR A 120 -1.69 -9.27 5.28
N VAL A 121 -1.21 -8.15 4.76
CA VAL A 121 -1.78 -6.81 4.93
C VAL A 121 -1.57 -5.99 3.66
N PHE A 122 -2.55 -5.20 3.30
CA PHE A 122 -2.46 -4.29 2.16
C PHE A 122 -3.08 -2.93 2.47
N ALA A 123 -2.53 -1.88 1.87
CA ALA A 123 -3.10 -0.54 1.89
C ALA A 123 -3.76 -0.27 0.54
N ASP A 124 -5.08 -0.12 0.57
CA ASP A 124 -5.90 0.13 -0.62
C ASP A 124 -6.27 1.59 -0.72
N HIS A 125 -6.18 2.15 -1.90
CA HIS A 125 -6.58 3.52 -2.19
C HIS A 125 -7.59 3.51 -3.34
N TYR A 126 -8.88 3.33 -3.02
CA TYR A 126 -9.90 3.14 -4.04
C TYR A 126 -11.27 3.70 -3.63
N PHE A 127 -12.19 3.76 -4.58
CA PHE A 127 -13.60 4.08 -4.34
C PHE A 127 -14.45 2.81 -4.16
N GLY A 128 -15.74 2.98 -3.77
CA GLY A 128 -16.61 1.84 -3.48
C GLY A 128 -16.21 1.13 -2.18
N GLU A 129 -15.88 1.92 -1.17
CA GLU A 129 -15.35 1.48 0.14
C GLU A 129 -16.18 0.41 0.82
N GLU A 130 -17.50 0.44 0.67
CA GLU A 130 -18.40 -0.60 1.21
C GLU A 130 -18.09 -1.98 0.61
N GLN A 131 -17.81 -2.02 -0.69
CA GLN A 131 -17.55 -3.25 -1.41
C GLN A 131 -16.15 -3.77 -1.13
N VAL A 132 -15.17 -2.87 -1.01
CA VAL A 132 -13.80 -3.19 -0.58
C VAL A 132 -13.83 -3.74 0.84
N LEU A 133 -14.50 -3.06 1.78
CA LEU A 133 -14.65 -3.48 3.17
C LEU A 133 -15.33 -4.85 3.28
N LYS A 134 -16.38 -5.08 2.50
CA LYS A 134 -17.08 -6.38 2.44
C LYS A 134 -16.11 -7.50 2.05
N ALA A 135 -15.32 -7.30 1.00
CA ALA A 135 -14.33 -8.29 0.54
C ALA A 135 -13.24 -8.55 1.60
N VAL A 136 -12.76 -7.51 2.28
CA VAL A 136 -11.79 -7.62 3.39
C VAL A 136 -12.37 -8.43 4.56
N LYS A 137 -13.60 -8.14 4.97
CA LYS A 137 -14.29 -8.87 6.05
C LYS A 137 -14.48 -10.34 5.69
N GLU A 138 -14.88 -10.64 4.47
CA GLU A 138 -15.14 -12.01 4.02
C GLU A 138 -13.87 -12.86 3.93
N THR A 139 -12.79 -12.29 3.39
CA THR A 139 -11.51 -12.99 3.23
C THR A 139 -10.71 -13.06 4.54
N GLY A 140 -10.94 -12.13 5.45
CA GLY A 140 -10.23 -12.04 6.72
C GLY A 140 -8.76 -11.57 6.61
N ILE A 141 -8.33 -11.08 5.46
CA ILE A 141 -7.03 -10.41 5.29
C ILE A 141 -7.02 -9.08 6.08
N ARG A 142 -5.86 -8.55 6.39
CA ARG A 142 -5.77 -7.19 6.96
C ARG A 142 -5.81 -6.15 5.86
N GLY A 143 -6.74 -5.20 5.98
CA GLY A 143 -6.89 -4.07 5.05
C GLY A 143 -6.70 -2.74 5.77
N ASP A 144 -5.89 -1.89 5.18
CA ASP A 144 -5.75 -0.49 5.53
C ASP A 144 -6.35 0.32 4.37
N LEU A 145 -7.55 0.85 4.60
CA LEU A 145 -8.43 1.34 3.54
C LEU A 145 -8.44 2.86 3.49
N ALA A 146 -8.13 3.41 2.33
CA ALA A 146 -8.18 4.84 2.05
C ALA A 146 -9.25 5.14 0.99
N PRO A 147 -10.52 5.39 1.39
CA PRO A 147 -11.57 5.78 0.46
C PRO A 147 -11.16 7.01 -0.34
N THR A 148 -11.10 6.87 -1.68
CA THR A 148 -10.56 7.91 -2.54
C THR A 148 -11.47 9.12 -2.63
N LEU A 149 -10.87 10.32 -2.49
CA LEU A 149 -11.51 11.61 -2.58
C LEU A 149 -10.89 12.45 -3.70
N PHE A 150 -11.73 12.97 -4.59
CA PHE A 150 -11.36 13.89 -5.66
C PHE A 150 -11.93 15.28 -5.33
N GLY A 151 -11.04 16.21 -4.92
CA GLY A 151 -11.44 17.54 -4.47
C GLY A 151 -12.01 18.45 -5.55
N MET A 152 -11.82 18.11 -6.85
CA MET A 152 -12.33 18.88 -7.98
C MET A 152 -13.72 18.43 -8.45
N THR A 153 -14.25 17.33 -7.95
CA THR A 153 -15.54 16.80 -8.43
C THR A 153 -16.72 17.56 -7.83
N PRO A 154 -17.80 17.75 -8.61
CA PRO A 154 -19.06 18.23 -8.06
C PRO A 154 -19.52 17.32 -6.91
N GLY A 155 -20.05 17.89 -5.82
CA GLY A 155 -20.47 17.11 -4.66
C GLY A 155 -19.35 16.69 -3.71
N PHE A 156 -18.14 17.25 -3.83
CA PHE A 156 -17.00 16.92 -3.00
C PHE A 156 -17.30 16.97 -1.48
N HIS A 157 -17.95 18.03 -0.99
CA HIS A 157 -18.25 18.17 0.45
C HIS A 157 -19.23 17.10 0.96
N GLU A 158 -20.20 16.72 0.13
CA GLU A 158 -21.12 15.63 0.44
C GLU A 158 -20.37 14.29 0.48
N ARG A 159 -19.49 14.05 -0.51
CA ARG A 159 -18.64 12.86 -0.53
C ARG A 159 -17.68 12.79 0.66
N LEU A 160 -17.06 13.90 1.02
CA LEU A 160 -16.19 13.98 2.22
C LEU A 160 -16.96 13.63 3.49
N ALA A 161 -18.19 14.12 3.63
CA ALA A 161 -19.05 13.79 4.77
C ALA A 161 -19.43 12.30 4.79
N GLN A 162 -19.77 11.71 3.66
CA GLN A 162 -20.06 10.27 3.52
C GLN A 162 -18.85 9.41 3.90
N VAL A 163 -17.66 9.73 3.41
CA VAL A 163 -16.43 9.01 3.77
C VAL A 163 -16.15 9.12 5.27
N LYS A 164 -16.32 10.31 5.85
CA LYS A 164 -16.18 10.51 7.30
C LYS A 164 -17.14 9.63 8.09
N GLU A 165 -18.42 9.60 7.71
CA GLU A 165 -19.44 8.77 8.35
C GLU A 165 -19.12 7.29 8.24
N PHE A 166 -18.79 6.82 7.05
CA PHE A 166 -18.35 5.44 6.78
C PHE A 166 -17.20 5.02 7.69
N ILE A 167 -16.14 5.83 7.79
CA ILE A 167 -15.00 5.52 8.66
C ILE A 167 -15.40 5.45 10.13
N LEU A 168 -16.22 6.40 10.60
CA LEU A 168 -16.70 6.41 11.99
C LEU A 168 -17.55 5.18 12.30
N GLU A 169 -18.36 4.72 11.37
CA GLU A 169 -19.18 3.51 11.52
C GLU A 169 -18.32 2.24 11.62
N HIS A 170 -17.28 2.13 10.78
CA HIS A 170 -16.57 0.88 10.60
C HIS A 170 -15.19 0.78 11.27
N ARG A 171 -14.64 1.87 11.80
CA ARG A 171 -13.29 1.91 12.38
C ARG A 171 -13.03 0.95 13.55
N ASN A 172 -14.10 0.41 14.16
CA ASN A 172 -14.02 -0.51 15.28
C ASN A 172 -14.54 -1.92 14.96
N ASP A 173 -14.83 -2.22 13.70
CA ASP A 173 -15.42 -3.51 13.31
C ASP A 173 -14.48 -4.69 13.54
N SER A 174 -13.17 -4.48 13.38
CA SER A 174 -12.15 -5.52 13.53
C SER A 174 -10.77 -4.91 13.75
N ASP A 175 -9.91 -5.62 14.48
CA ASP A 175 -8.47 -5.30 14.62
C ASP A 175 -7.65 -5.58 13.34
N LYS A 176 -8.31 -6.07 12.30
CA LYS A 176 -7.74 -6.30 10.98
C LYS A 176 -8.02 -5.19 9.98
N ILE A 177 -8.81 -4.19 10.37
CA ILE A 177 -9.24 -3.11 9.49
C ILE A 177 -8.74 -1.79 10.07
N ALA A 178 -8.04 -1.03 9.26
CA ALA A 178 -7.63 0.33 9.54
C ALA A 178 -8.08 1.25 8.40
N PHE A 179 -8.09 2.54 8.67
CA PHE A 179 -8.49 3.55 7.70
C PHE A 179 -7.50 4.69 7.63
N HIS A 180 -7.32 5.21 6.43
CA HIS A 180 -6.69 6.49 6.12
C HIS A 180 -7.70 7.43 5.48
N MET A 181 -7.52 8.74 5.60
CA MET A 181 -8.14 9.66 4.66
C MET A 181 -7.38 9.60 3.33
N GLY A 182 -8.13 9.44 2.24
CA GLY A 182 -7.59 9.16 0.91
C GLY A 182 -7.75 10.31 -0.10
N PRO A 183 -7.14 11.51 0.08
CA PRO A 183 -7.08 12.47 -1.02
C PRO A 183 -6.32 11.84 -2.18
N HIS A 184 -6.88 11.87 -3.41
CA HIS A 184 -6.26 11.18 -4.55
C HIS A 184 -4.83 11.70 -4.82
N ALA A 185 -4.70 12.98 -5.09
CA ALA A 185 -3.42 13.65 -5.34
C ALA A 185 -3.59 15.17 -5.27
N ASN A 186 -2.50 15.93 -5.18
CA ASN A 186 -2.58 17.39 -5.19
C ASN A 186 -3.17 17.97 -6.48
N TYR A 187 -3.02 17.30 -7.62
CA TYR A 187 -3.55 17.76 -8.91
C TYR A 187 -5.05 17.47 -9.09
N THR A 188 -5.63 16.61 -8.29
CA THR A 188 -7.08 16.32 -8.25
C THR A 188 -7.76 16.83 -6.98
N CYS A 189 -6.97 17.22 -5.97
CA CYS A 189 -7.39 17.86 -4.75
C CYS A 189 -6.63 19.19 -4.61
N PRO A 190 -7.11 20.29 -5.20
CA PRO A 190 -6.51 21.62 -5.02
C PRO A 190 -6.37 21.97 -3.54
N SER A 191 -5.42 22.88 -3.21
CA SER A 191 -5.05 23.21 -1.83
C SER A 191 -6.22 23.44 -0.87
N PRO A 192 -7.33 24.11 -1.23
CA PRO A 192 -8.45 24.27 -0.32
C PRO A 192 -9.10 22.95 0.06
N THR A 193 -9.42 22.11 -0.93
CA THR A 193 -10.08 20.81 -0.69
C THR A 193 -9.13 19.78 -0.07
N LEU A 194 -7.84 19.81 -0.46
CA LEU A 194 -6.81 19.01 0.19
C LEU A 194 -6.71 19.32 1.69
N LYS A 195 -6.72 20.61 2.03
CA LYS A 195 -6.71 21.05 3.43
C LYS A 195 -7.96 20.56 4.20
N GLU A 196 -9.15 20.65 3.61
CA GLU A 196 -10.38 20.16 4.24
C GLU A 196 -10.30 18.65 4.55
N ILE A 197 -9.75 17.83 3.62
CA ILE A 197 -9.56 16.40 3.86
C ILE A 197 -8.55 16.17 4.99
N ILE A 198 -7.45 16.92 5.03
CA ILE A 198 -6.45 16.85 6.08
C ILE A 198 -7.01 17.28 7.44
N ASP A 199 -7.85 18.31 7.48
CA ASP A 199 -8.50 18.76 8.71
C ASP A 199 -9.42 17.65 9.26
N VAL A 200 -10.14 16.91 8.40
CA VAL A 200 -10.91 15.72 8.82
C VAL A 200 -9.98 14.60 9.31
N ALA A 201 -8.85 14.37 8.66
CA ALA A 201 -7.87 13.38 9.14
C ALA A 201 -7.39 13.71 10.56
N LYS A 202 -7.05 14.97 10.81
CA LYS A 202 -6.66 15.47 12.14
C LYS A 202 -7.79 15.32 13.18
N GLU A 203 -9.01 15.67 12.80
CA GLU A 203 -10.20 15.53 13.69
C GLU A 203 -10.41 14.08 14.13
N LEU A 204 -10.20 13.12 13.21
CA LEU A 204 -10.43 11.71 13.47
C LEU A 204 -9.19 10.95 13.98
N ASP A 205 -8.05 11.64 14.11
CA ASP A 205 -6.73 11.04 14.42
C ASP A 205 -6.38 9.91 13.43
N LEU A 206 -6.51 10.21 12.14
CA LEU A 206 -6.24 9.27 11.06
C LEU A 206 -4.97 9.68 10.28
N PRO A 207 -4.20 8.71 9.77
CA PRO A 207 -3.20 8.97 8.75
C PRO A 207 -3.85 9.36 7.43
N ILE A 208 -3.03 9.88 6.52
CA ILE A 208 -3.43 10.14 5.12
C ILE A 208 -2.65 9.26 4.16
N HIS A 209 -3.30 8.84 3.08
CA HIS A 209 -2.70 8.07 2.00
C HIS A 209 -3.05 8.74 0.66
N LEU A 210 -2.04 9.12 -0.12
CA LEU A 210 -2.24 9.86 -1.38
C LEU A 210 -1.07 9.67 -2.35
N HIS A 211 -1.30 9.94 -3.64
CA HIS A 211 -0.24 9.97 -4.65
C HIS A 211 0.49 11.32 -4.62
N VAL A 212 1.82 11.30 -4.61
CA VAL A 212 2.66 12.51 -4.61
C VAL A 212 3.83 12.31 -5.56
N SER A 213 4.05 13.26 -6.47
CA SER A 213 5.22 13.30 -7.35
C SER A 213 5.52 11.97 -8.05
N GLU A 214 4.50 11.37 -8.64
CA GLU A 214 4.63 10.11 -9.39
C GLU A 214 5.36 10.32 -10.72
N GLU A 215 5.08 11.44 -11.39
CA GLU A 215 5.66 11.80 -12.69
C GLU A 215 6.29 13.20 -12.64
N ASP A 216 7.34 13.43 -13.47
CA ASP A 216 8.01 14.71 -13.60
C ASP A 216 7.06 15.82 -14.06
N VAL A 217 6.18 15.52 -15.01
CA VAL A 217 5.18 16.47 -15.51
C VAL A 217 4.25 17.01 -14.42
N GLN A 218 3.97 16.21 -13.40
CA GLN A 218 3.18 16.64 -12.23
C GLN A 218 3.96 17.65 -11.40
N VAL A 219 5.26 17.42 -11.18
CA VAL A 219 6.16 18.34 -10.45
C VAL A 219 6.30 19.65 -11.21
N GLU A 220 6.57 19.59 -12.52
CA GLU A 220 6.68 20.79 -13.39
C GLU A 220 5.38 21.60 -13.40
N LYS A 221 4.23 20.94 -13.53
CA LYS A 221 2.92 21.61 -13.49
C LYS A 221 2.67 22.27 -12.14
N ALA A 222 2.91 21.58 -11.03
CA ALA A 222 2.73 22.13 -9.69
C ALA A 222 3.61 23.39 -9.49
N ARG A 223 4.88 23.31 -9.89
CA ARG A 223 5.80 24.47 -9.83
C ARG A 223 5.32 25.65 -10.67
N LYS A 224 4.87 25.40 -11.88
CA LYS A 224 4.37 26.45 -12.78
C LYS A 224 3.12 27.14 -12.23
N GLU A 225 2.21 26.38 -11.61
CA GLU A 225 0.93 26.89 -11.12
C GLU A 225 1.03 27.53 -9.73
N THR A 226 1.90 27.00 -8.86
CA THR A 226 1.94 27.38 -7.43
C THR A 226 3.31 27.88 -6.95
N GLY A 227 4.36 27.68 -7.73
CA GLY A 227 5.74 27.91 -7.30
C GLY A 227 6.32 26.82 -6.40
N MET A 228 5.56 25.75 -6.10
CA MET A 228 5.93 24.70 -5.17
C MET A 228 5.96 23.32 -5.84
N THR A 229 6.69 22.38 -5.24
CA THR A 229 6.56 20.96 -5.56
C THR A 229 5.26 20.38 -5.00
N PRO A 230 4.81 19.18 -5.43
CA PRO A 230 3.70 18.49 -4.78
C PRO A 230 3.90 18.26 -3.28
N PHE A 231 5.13 18.00 -2.83
CA PHE A 231 5.48 17.93 -1.40
C PHE A 231 5.31 19.27 -0.69
N GLY A 232 5.72 20.36 -1.32
CA GLY A 232 5.51 21.71 -0.79
C GLY A 232 4.03 22.06 -0.65
N ILE A 233 3.21 21.68 -1.65
CA ILE A 233 1.74 21.87 -1.59
C ILE A 233 1.15 21.06 -0.43
N LEU A 234 1.55 19.79 -0.26
CA LEU A 234 1.10 18.94 0.84
C LEU A 234 1.50 19.53 2.20
N HIS A 235 2.72 20.07 2.30
CA HIS A 235 3.19 20.74 3.52
C HIS A 235 2.33 21.97 3.86
N GLU A 236 2.10 22.86 2.89
CA GLU A 236 1.27 24.06 3.09
C GLU A 236 -0.19 23.72 3.47
N ALA A 237 -0.70 22.61 2.98
CA ALA A 237 -2.02 22.10 3.38
C ALA A 237 -2.02 21.48 4.79
N GLY A 238 -0.86 21.33 5.43
CA GLY A 238 -0.72 20.73 6.76
C GLY A 238 -0.72 19.19 6.75
N GLY A 239 -0.43 18.56 5.60
CA GLY A 239 -0.45 17.10 5.47
C GLY A 239 0.56 16.40 6.35
N PHE A 240 1.74 16.98 6.52
CA PHE A 240 2.78 16.41 7.39
C PHE A 240 2.53 16.61 8.89
N ASP A 241 1.41 17.23 9.31
CA ASP A 241 0.96 17.17 10.69
C ASP A 241 0.27 15.84 11.04
N CYS A 242 -0.14 15.07 10.03
CA CYS A 242 -0.62 13.69 10.14
C CYS A 242 0.51 12.69 9.87
N LYS A 243 0.29 11.40 10.19
CA LYS A 243 1.07 10.31 9.59
C LYS A 243 0.73 10.23 8.12
N VAL A 244 1.73 10.03 7.27
CA VAL A 244 1.53 10.04 5.81
C VAL A 244 2.08 8.77 5.19
N LEU A 245 1.25 8.11 4.39
CA LEU A 245 1.66 7.10 3.44
C LEU A 245 1.60 7.69 2.04
N ILE A 246 2.75 7.88 1.43
CA ILE A 246 2.89 8.46 0.10
C ILE A 246 2.91 7.33 -0.92
N GLY A 247 1.90 7.27 -1.78
CA GLY A 247 1.97 6.50 -3.02
C GLY A 247 3.01 7.14 -3.94
N HIS A 248 3.97 6.35 -4.40
CA HIS A 248 5.08 6.72 -5.27
C HIS A 248 6.15 7.60 -4.63
N GLY A 249 6.06 8.93 -4.73
CA GLY A 249 7.14 9.83 -4.34
C GLY A 249 8.36 9.71 -5.25
N LEU A 250 8.21 9.19 -6.48
CA LEU A 250 9.31 8.91 -7.41
C LEU A 250 10.14 10.15 -7.71
N TRP A 251 9.47 11.29 -7.94
CA TRP A 251 10.10 12.56 -8.31
C TRP A 251 10.26 13.51 -7.12
N ILE A 252 10.58 12.94 -5.92
CA ILE A 252 10.98 13.74 -4.75
C ILE A 252 12.31 14.45 -5.03
N GLU A 253 12.43 15.69 -4.56
CA GLU A 253 13.65 16.50 -4.70
C GLU A 253 14.37 16.63 -3.36
N GLU A 254 15.67 17.01 -3.38
CA GLU A 254 16.45 17.23 -2.15
C GLU A 254 15.78 18.24 -1.21
N ASP A 255 15.22 19.33 -1.78
CA ASP A 255 14.55 20.36 -0.99
C ASP A 255 13.23 19.89 -0.34
N ASP A 256 12.66 18.80 -0.80
CA ASP A 256 11.43 18.22 -0.23
C ASP A 256 11.71 17.47 1.06
N LEU A 257 12.92 16.95 1.24
CA LEU A 257 13.31 16.14 2.41
C LEU A 257 13.08 16.89 3.73
N LYS A 258 13.15 18.22 3.74
CA LYS A 258 12.90 19.06 4.92
C LYS A 258 11.48 19.00 5.46
N TYR A 259 10.50 18.57 4.63
CA TYR A 259 9.10 18.45 5.02
C TYR A 259 8.78 17.10 5.67
N LEU A 260 9.62 16.09 5.43
CA LEU A 260 9.38 14.73 5.88
C LEU A 260 9.58 14.61 7.40
N ARG A 261 8.79 13.71 8.00
CA ARG A 261 8.89 13.34 9.40
C ARG A 261 9.28 11.87 9.53
N ASP A 262 9.67 11.46 10.73
CA ASP A 262 10.03 10.06 11.02
C ASP A 262 8.88 9.06 10.78
N ASP A 263 7.64 9.55 10.77
CA ASP A 263 6.43 8.77 10.51
C ASP A 263 5.86 8.96 9.09
N THR A 264 6.64 9.55 8.17
CA THR A 264 6.32 9.61 6.74
C THR A 264 6.86 8.37 6.05
N TRP A 265 5.98 7.64 5.37
CA TRP A 265 6.32 6.42 4.65
C TRP A 265 6.02 6.52 3.16
N PHE A 266 6.83 5.84 2.35
CA PHE A 266 6.69 5.77 0.90
C PHE A 266 6.33 4.35 0.48
N ALA A 267 5.30 4.23 -0.34
CA ALA A 267 4.97 3.01 -1.06
C ALA A 267 5.55 3.06 -2.47
N PHE A 268 6.70 2.44 -2.67
CA PHE A 268 7.44 2.51 -3.91
C PHE A 268 7.00 1.40 -4.87
N CYS A 269 6.66 1.74 -6.11
CA CYS A 269 6.03 0.86 -7.11
C CYS A 269 6.88 0.72 -8.39
N PRO A 270 8.08 0.13 -8.32
CA PRO A 270 9.05 0.13 -9.44
C PRO A 270 8.51 -0.43 -10.75
N LYS A 271 7.64 -1.43 -10.71
CA LYS A 271 7.09 -2.04 -11.92
C LYS A 271 6.18 -1.10 -12.69
N THR A 272 5.34 -0.34 -11.98
CA THR A 272 4.52 0.72 -12.57
C THR A 272 5.39 1.75 -13.30
N TYR A 273 6.46 2.23 -12.65
CA TYR A 273 7.36 3.21 -13.26
C TYR A 273 8.07 2.68 -14.50
N MET A 274 8.41 1.39 -14.52
CA MET A 274 9.00 0.75 -15.68
C MET A 274 7.98 0.54 -16.80
N LYS A 275 6.76 0.12 -16.46
CA LYS A 275 5.69 -0.13 -17.44
C LYS A 275 5.20 1.17 -18.07
N LEU A 276 4.97 2.22 -17.28
CA LEU A 276 4.48 3.52 -17.74
C LEU A 276 5.60 4.48 -18.17
N ALA A 277 6.86 4.04 -18.09
CA ALA A 277 8.05 4.81 -18.45
C ALA A 277 8.17 6.14 -17.67
N SER A 278 7.81 6.15 -16.38
CA SER A 278 7.81 7.35 -15.51
C SER A 278 9.21 7.89 -15.18
N GLY A 279 10.28 7.29 -15.71
CA GLY A 279 11.66 7.77 -15.56
C GLY A 279 12.37 7.26 -14.31
N LYS A 280 13.53 7.86 -13.99
CA LYS A 280 14.35 7.47 -12.83
C LYS A 280 13.83 8.09 -11.54
N GLY A 281 13.51 9.38 -11.57
CA GLY A 281 13.10 10.17 -10.40
C GLY A 281 14.18 10.33 -9.33
N GLY A 282 13.95 11.26 -8.40
CA GLY A 282 14.87 11.55 -7.28
C GLY A 282 14.82 10.52 -6.15
N PHE A 283 13.78 9.67 -6.10
CA PHE A 283 13.68 8.63 -5.06
C PHE A 283 14.93 7.75 -5.00
N PHE A 284 15.47 7.34 -6.15
CA PHE A 284 16.68 6.52 -6.22
C PHE A 284 17.93 7.22 -5.66
N ASP A 285 17.96 8.53 -5.66
CA ASP A 285 19.07 9.30 -5.08
C ASP A 285 18.94 9.46 -3.56
N HIS A 286 17.71 9.37 -3.03
CA HIS A 286 17.38 9.67 -1.64
C HIS A 286 16.90 8.46 -0.81
N TYR A 287 16.66 7.27 -1.40
CA TYR A 287 16.00 6.14 -0.74
C TYR A 287 16.57 5.77 0.64
N LYS A 288 17.89 5.96 0.85
CA LYS A 288 18.56 5.67 2.15
C LYS A 288 18.16 6.63 3.27
N LYS A 289 17.58 7.78 2.93
CA LYS A 289 17.09 8.78 3.87
C LYS A 289 15.57 8.67 4.11
N LEU A 290 14.88 7.77 3.40
CA LEU A 290 13.43 7.64 3.40
C LEU A 290 13.00 6.37 4.13
N ASN A 291 11.88 6.44 4.84
CA ASN A 291 11.16 5.23 5.25
C ASN A 291 10.31 4.76 4.08
N TYR A 292 10.61 3.60 3.55
CA TYR A 292 9.85 3.07 2.42
C TYR A 292 9.61 1.57 2.52
N GLY A 293 8.61 1.15 1.81
CA GLY A 293 8.34 -0.24 1.50
C GLY A 293 7.78 -0.34 0.09
N PHE A 294 7.33 -1.52 -0.31
CA PHE A 294 6.88 -1.75 -1.66
C PHE A 294 5.35 -1.77 -1.73
N GLY A 295 4.82 -0.98 -2.66
CA GLY A 295 3.47 -1.06 -3.16
C GLY A 295 3.46 -1.71 -4.54
N THR A 296 2.35 -2.29 -4.93
CA THR A 296 2.20 -2.84 -6.28
C THR A 296 1.51 -1.88 -7.23
N ASP A 297 0.90 -0.83 -6.69
CA ASP A 297 -0.06 -0.05 -7.43
C ASP A 297 -1.23 -0.94 -7.93
N GLY A 298 -2.06 -0.48 -8.84
CA GLY A 298 -3.12 -1.28 -9.44
C GLY A 298 -2.59 -2.37 -10.38
N ALA A 299 -3.29 -3.49 -10.48
CA ALA A 299 -2.94 -4.53 -11.45
C ALA A 299 -3.08 -4.09 -12.91
N ALA A 300 -3.77 -2.98 -13.17
CA ALA A 300 -3.83 -2.34 -14.47
C ALA A 300 -2.51 -1.68 -14.87
N SER A 301 -1.73 -1.15 -13.90
CA SER A 301 -0.44 -0.49 -14.13
C SER A 301 0.76 -1.39 -13.90
N SER A 302 0.64 -2.45 -13.08
CA SER A 302 1.76 -3.32 -12.71
C SER A 302 1.58 -4.80 -13.10
N ASN A 303 0.40 -5.22 -13.53
CA ASN A 303 0.03 -6.57 -13.95
C ASN A 303 0.09 -7.64 -12.84
N THR A 304 0.66 -7.36 -11.67
CA THR A 304 0.76 -8.30 -10.55
C THR A 304 0.66 -7.59 -9.21
N LEU A 305 0.05 -8.26 -8.22
CA LEU A 305 -0.01 -7.79 -6.84
C LEU A 305 1.02 -8.52 -5.97
N ASN A 306 2.31 -8.43 -6.36
CA ASN A 306 3.42 -9.13 -5.72
C ASN A 306 4.52 -8.15 -5.24
N PRO A 307 4.56 -7.80 -3.93
CA PRO A 307 5.58 -6.90 -3.40
C PRO A 307 7.02 -7.43 -3.52
N MET A 308 7.24 -8.74 -3.55
CA MET A 308 8.58 -9.31 -3.75
C MET A 308 9.11 -9.05 -5.17
N GLU A 309 8.22 -9.04 -6.15
CA GLU A 309 8.59 -8.64 -7.52
C GLU A 309 9.02 -7.17 -7.55
N GLN A 310 8.32 -6.29 -6.84
CA GLN A 310 8.66 -4.88 -6.72
C GLN A 310 10.05 -4.70 -6.08
N ALA A 311 10.32 -5.40 -4.98
CA ALA A 311 11.61 -5.36 -4.30
C ALA A 311 12.75 -5.83 -5.24
N ARG A 312 12.52 -6.90 -5.99
CA ARG A 312 13.48 -7.41 -6.99
C ARG A 312 13.76 -6.39 -8.09
N LEU A 313 12.72 -5.76 -8.64
CA LEU A 313 12.85 -4.77 -9.70
C LEU A 313 13.55 -3.50 -9.18
N PHE A 314 13.24 -3.05 -7.96
CA PHE A 314 13.95 -1.94 -7.33
C PHE A 314 15.46 -2.20 -7.28
N GLY A 315 15.86 -3.36 -6.75
CA GLY A 315 17.27 -3.72 -6.65
C GLY A 315 17.97 -3.81 -8.01
N LEU A 316 17.33 -4.40 -9.02
CA LEU A 316 17.91 -4.54 -10.35
C LEU A 316 17.97 -3.21 -11.09
N LEU A 317 16.89 -2.44 -11.05
CA LEU A 317 16.81 -1.14 -11.74
C LEU A 317 17.80 -0.13 -11.14
N GLY A 318 17.87 -0.05 -9.81
CA GLY A 318 18.83 0.83 -9.14
C GLY A 318 20.27 0.47 -9.47
N LYS A 319 20.65 -0.81 -9.41
CA LYS A 319 21.99 -1.27 -9.81
C LYS A 319 22.33 -0.93 -11.24
N TYR A 320 21.37 -1.09 -12.15
CA TYR A 320 21.54 -0.77 -13.56
C TYR A 320 21.73 0.73 -13.80
N GLN A 321 20.88 1.56 -13.16
CA GLN A 321 20.94 3.01 -13.30
C GLN A 321 22.23 3.59 -12.72
N ASP A 322 22.62 3.16 -11.54
CA ASP A 322 23.82 3.66 -10.85
C ASP A 322 25.11 2.99 -11.33
N ARG A 323 25.01 1.94 -12.19
CA ARG A 323 26.14 1.13 -12.65
C ARG A 323 26.99 0.59 -11.48
N ASN A 324 26.33 0.24 -10.37
CA ASN A 324 26.94 -0.24 -9.15
C ASN A 324 26.26 -1.54 -8.68
N SER A 325 26.96 -2.67 -8.84
CA SER A 325 26.45 -4.00 -8.46
C SER A 325 26.32 -4.20 -6.93
N ALA A 326 26.98 -3.40 -6.12
CA ALA A 326 26.97 -3.47 -4.66
C ALA A 326 25.94 -2.51 -4.01
N ALA A 327 25.21 -1.73 -4.80
CA ALA A 327 24.13 -0.89 -4.31
C ALA A 327 22.80 -1.65 -4.25
N TYR A 328 21.83 -1.13 -3.52
CA TYR A 328 20.44 -1.68 -3.45
C TYR A 328 20.41 -3.14 -3.00
N THR A 329 21.07 -3.44 -1.90
CA THR A 329 21.10 -4.78 -1.26
C THR A 329 20.25 -4.80 -0.02
#